data_19a24c39c0c7a4da3d168c2fd47e2a8e
#
_entry.id   19a24c39c0c7a4da3d168c2fd47e2a8e
#
_cell.length_a   1.000
_cell.length_b   1.000
_cell.length_c   1.000
_cell.angle_alpha   90.00
_cell.angle_beta   90.00
_cell.angle_gamma   90.00
#
_symmetry.space_group_name_H-M   'P 1'
#
loop_
_entity.id
_entity.type
_entity.pdbx_description
1 polymer ?
#
loop_
_entity_poly.entity_id
_entity_poly.type
_entity_poly.pdbx_seq_one_letter_code
_entity_poly.pdbx_strand_id
1 'polypeptide(L)'
;MTVVNILIAAVVLGLMGLLFGLLLMGTEKAFAIPADEKRDAVRAALPGANCGACGYPGCDGCADAIACGKAPVNACPVGGKPVADKISAIMGNAEAADAVRKVASVICQGDSEHCKEKFEYRGIQDCVAASVVNDGNKACKFACLGLGTCARVCPFDAIHVDPVKKIAVVDDEKCVACGKCVVICPKGVLSLRPVTEDVTVRCRNTEPAKKVLSACSTGCIHCGKCFRSCPHGAITMTNGLPVIDQSKCQHCMACADACPTKAMWANFDKRKVSA
;
A
#
# COMPACT_ATOMS: atom_id res chain seq x y z
N MET A 1 -59.42 21.05 -32.57
CA MET A 1 -59.13 20.51 -31.20
C MET A 1 -57.66 20.22 -30.93
N THR A 2 -56.85 19.96 -31.91
CA THR A 2 -55.43 19.52 -31.69
C THR A 2 -54.46 20.68 -31.31
N VAL A 3 -54.57 21.86 -31.91
CA VAL A 3 -53.65 23.01 -31.66
C VAL A 3 -53.83 23.57 -30.24
N VAL A 4 -55.06 23.70 -29.80
CA VAL A 4 -55.39 24.20 -28.44
C VAL A 4 -54.84 23.21 -27.36
N ASN A 5 -54.96 21.91 -27.56
CA ASN A 5 -54.45 20.91 -26.62
C ASN A 5 -52.91 20.91 -26.57
N ILE A 6 -52.24 21.17 -27.70
CA ILE A 6 -50.78 21.29 -27.75
C ILE A 6 -50.32 22.55 -26.99
N LEU A 7 -51.02 23.68 -27.16
CA LEU A 7 -50.70 24.92 -26.42
C LEU A 7 -50.92 24.76 -24.91
N ILE A 8 -52.01 24.12 -24.49
CA ILE A 8 -52.27 23.83 -23.09
C ILE A 8 -51.18 22.92 -22.49
N ALA A 9 -50.81 21.84 -23.20
CA ALA A 9 -49.74 20.96 -22.74
C ALA A 9 -48.39 21.69 -22.63
N ALA A 10 -48.06 22.54 -23.59
CA ALA A 10 -46.82 23.35 -23.55
C ALA A 10 -46.80 24.33 -22.35
N VAL A 11 -47.93 25.00 -22.08
CA VAL A 11 -48.07 25.90 -20.92
C VAL A 11 -47.94 25.12 -19.59
N VAL A 12 -48.63 24.01 -19.48
CA VAL A 12 -48.57 23.16 -18.26
C VAL A 12 -47.14 22.64 -18.00
N LEU A 13 -46.46 22.14 -19.03
CA LEU A 13 -45.09 21.68 -18.90
C LEU A 13 -44.12 22.81 -18.56
N GLY A 14 -44.32 24.01 -19.18
CA GLY A 14 -43.52 25.18 -18.88
C GLY A 14 -43.69 25.66 -17.42
N LEU A 15 -44.95 25.69 -16.92
CA LEU A 15 -45.24 26.05 -15.53
C LEU A 15 -44.67 25.00 -14.54
N MET A 16 -44.78 23.72 -14.85
CA MET A 16 -44.17 22.69 -14.03
C MET A 16 -42.65 22.82 -14.01
N GLY A 17 -42.02 23.06 -15.17
CA GLY A 17 -40.56 23.26 -15.25
C GLY A 17 -40.10 24.47 -14.43
N LEU A 18 -40.86 25.58 -14.50
CA LEU A 18 -40.58 26.78 -13.72
C LEU A 18 -40.75 26.56 -12.21
N LEU A 19 -41.82 25.84 -11.81
CA LEU A 19 -42.06 25.48 -10.41
C LEU A 19 -40.93 24.62 -9.85
N PHE A 20 -40.52 23.55 -10.57
CA PHE A 20 -39.41 22.68 -10.15
C PHE A 20 -38.09 23.46 -10.14
N GLY A 21 -37.81 24.31 -11.10
CA GLY A 21 -36.62 25.15 -11.12
C GLY A 21 -36.51 26.07 -9.89
N LEU A 22 -37.60 26.74 -9.54
CA LEU A 22 -37.67 27.58 -8.33
C LEU A 22 -37.54 26.79 -7.05
N LEU A 23 -38.12 25.58 -6.98
CA LEU A 23 -38.03 24.68 -5.83
C LEU A 23 -36.58 24.16 -5.65
N LEU A 24 -35.91 23.79 -6.74
CA LEU A 24 -34.49 23.38 -6.72
C LEU A 24 -33.58 24.53 -6.29
N MET A 25 -33.80 25.73 -6.79
CA MET A 25 -33.04 26.93 -6.41
C MET A 25 -33.24 27.28 -4.93
N GLY A 26 -34.47 27.10 -4.41
CA GLY A 26 -34.80 27.29 -2.99
C GLY A 26 -34.12 26.25 -2.09
N THR A 27 -34.11 24.99 -2.51
CA THR A 27 -33.44 23.90 -1.76
C THR A 27 -31.93 24.06 -1.78
N GLU A 28 -31.33 24.47 -2.89
CA GLU A 28 -29.90 24.76 -2.98
C GLU A 28 -29.46 25.79 -1.94
N LYS A 29 -30.21 26.92 -1.84
CA LYS A 29 -29.95 27.95 -0.83
C LYS A 29 -30.17 27.46 0.62
N ALA A 30 -31.20 26.65 0.86
CA ALA A 30 -31.56 26.18 2.19
C ALA A 30 -30.57 25.12 2.70
N PHE A 31 -29.97 24.31 1.78
CA PHE A 31 -29.04 23.23 2.11
C PHE A 31 -27.59 23.58 1.70
N ALA A 32 -27.29 24.83 1.32
CA ALA A 32 -25.93 25.26 1.05
C ALA A 32 -25.07 25.08 2.31
N ILE A 33 -24.11 24.15 2.24
CA ILE A 33 -23.09 24.01 3.27
C ILE A 33 -22.16 25.21 3.12
N PRO A 34 -21.93 26.02 4.19
CA PRO A 34 -21.02 27.13 4.12
C PRO A 34 -19.64 26.65 3.63
N ALA A 35 -19.11 27.29 2.60
CA ALA A 35 -17.78 26.99 2.09
C ALA A 35 -16.77 27.28 3.21
N ASP A 36 -16.10 26.25 3.68
CA ASP A 36 -15.00 26.40 4.62
C ASP A 36 -13.71 26.68 3.81
N GLU A 37 -13.32 27.96 3.74
CA GLU A 37 -12.13 28.41 3.01
C GLU A 37 -10.87 27.61 3.40
N LYS A 38 -10.75 27.23 4.68
CA LYS A 38 -9.64 26.37 5.13
C LYS A 38 -9.70 24.97 4.55
N ARG A 39 -10.90 24.36 4.52
CA ARG A 39 -11.12 23.05 3.90
C ARG A 39 -10.73 23.08 2.42
N ASP A 40 -11.20 24.09 1.69
CA ASP A 40 -10.95 24.20 0.26
C ASP A 40 -9.47 24.46 -0.04
N ALA A 41 -8.80 25.26 0.76
CA ALA A 41 -7.35 25.47 0.67
C ALA A 41 -6.57 24.18 0.99
N VAL A 42 -6.94 23.43 2.03
CA VAL A 42 -6.34 22.11 2.34
C VAL A 42 -6.61 21.13 1.20
N ARG A 43 -7.84 21.11 0.65
CA ARG A 43 -8.18 20.25 -0.50
C ARG A 43 -7.33 20.53 -1.74
N ALA A 44 -7.09 21.81 -2.03
CA ALA A 44 -6.23 22.24 -3.14
C ALA A 44 -4.76 21.87 -2.93
N ALA A 45 -4.29 21.80 -1.68
CA ALA A 45 -2.92 21.36 -1.34
C ALA A 45 -2.74 19.84 -1.46
N LEU A 46 -3.81 19.04 -1.32
CA LEU A 46 -3.76 17.59 -1.41
C LEU A 46 -3.55 17.10 -2.86
N PRO A 47 -2.89 15.93 -3.08
CA PRO A 47 -2.54 15.42 -4.42
C PRO A 47 -3.72 15.09 -5.34
N GLY A 48 -4.94 15.01 -4.83
CA GLY A 48 -6.13 14.70 -5.64
C GLY A 48 -6.27 13.23 -6.08
N ALA A 49 -5.37 12.36 -5.68
CA ALA A 49 -5.34 10.96 -6.11
C ALA A 49 -6.53 10.11 -5.60
N ASN A 50 -7.28 10.59 -4.63
CA ASN A 50 -8.45 9.92 -4.03
C ASN A 50 -8.20 8.43 -3.68
N CYS A 51 -6.95 8.09 -3.30
CA CYS A 51 -6.50 6.71 -3.12
C CYS A 51 -6.99 6.04 -1.82
N GLY A 52 -7.48 6.81 -0.83
CA GLY A 52 -7.93 6.30 0.47
C GLY A 52 -6.80 5.86 1.41
N ALA A 53 -5.53 6.05 1.06
CA ALA A 53 -4.38 5.61 1.87
C ALA A 53 -4.29 6.28 3.26
N CYS A 54 -4.87 7.46 3.40
CA CYS A 54 -4.99 8.19 4.66
C CYS A 54 -6.11 7.65 5.58
N GLY A 55 -6.89 6.66 5.12
CA GLY A 55 -8.04 6.11 5.86
C GLY A 55 -9.35 6.89 5.68
N TYR A 56 -9.34 7.98 4.89
CA TYR A 56 -10.52 8.80 4.61
C TYR A 56 -11.08 8.51 3.21
N PRO A 57 -12.40 8.72 2.98
CA PRO A 57 -13.03 8.51 1.68
C PRO A 57 -12.63 9.63 0.70
N GLY A 58 -11.48 9.46 0.05
CA GLY A 58 -10.92 10.41 -0.90
C GLY A 58 -10.22 11.61 -0.26
N CYS A 59 -9.74 12.51 -1.12
CA CYS A 59 -9.04 13.71 -0.67
C CYS A 59 -9.98 14.75 -0.02
N ASP A 60 -11.26 14.73 -0.40
CA ASP A 60 -12.27 15.62 0.21
C ASP A 60 -12.50 15.26 1.68
N GLY A 61 -12.70 13.97 1.99
CA GLY A 61 -12.84 13.51 3.37
C GLY A 61 -11.57 13.71 4.21
N CYS A 62 -10.40 13.62 3.59
CA CYS A 62 -9.14 13.95 4.26
C CYS A 62 -9.02 15.45 4.57
N ALA A 63 -9.43 16.32 3.63
CA ALA A 63 -9.44 17.78 3.81
C ALA A 63 -10.40 18.19 4.92
N ASP A 64 -11.62 17.61 4.93
CA ASP A 64 -12.59 17.82 6.01
C ASP A 64 -12.03 17.45 7.39
N ALA A 65 -11.40 16.27 7.48
CA ALA A 65 -10.85 15.78 8.74
C ALA A 65 -9.70 16.65 9.24
N ILE A 66 -8.85 17.14 8.35
CA ILE A 66 -7.73 18.04 8.71
C ILE A 66 -8.28 19.42 9.11
N ALA A 67 -9.20 20.01 8.33
CA ALA A 67 -9.79 21.32 8.62
C ALA A 67 -10.51 21.33 9.99
N CYS A 68 -11.21 20.22 10.32
CA CYS A 68 -11.87 20.05 11.62
C CYS A 68 -10.92 19.62 12.76
N GLY A 69 -9.61 19.51 12.53
CA GLY A 69 -8.64 19.05 13.55
C GLY A 69 -8.75 17.58 13.95
N LYS A 70 -9.54 16.76 13.22
CA LYS A 70 -9.70 15.32 13.47
C LYS A 70 -8.56 14.48 12.87
N ALA A 71 -7.80 15.05 11.95
CA ALA A 71 -6.64 14.42 11.34
C ALA A 71 -5.42 15.34 11.47
N PRO A 72 -4.21 14.80 11.63
CA PRO A 72 -2.99 15.58 11.64
C PRO A 72 -2.68 16.13 10.23
N VAL A 73 -1.94 17.23 10.15
CA VAL A 73 -1.57 17.88 8.88
C VAL A 73 -0.77 16.99 7.92
N ASN A 74 -0.09 15.97 8.44
CA ASN A 74 0.68 14.96 7.71
C ASN A 74 -0.12 13.66 7.46
N ALA A 75 -1.45 13.69 7.55
CA ALA A 75 -2.31 12.51 7.36
C ALA A 75 -2.18 11.89 5.95
N CYS A 76 -1.81 12.67 4.93
CA CYS A 76 -1.71 12.17 3.56
C CYS A 76 -0.33 11.55 3.27
N PRO A 77 -0.20 10.20 3.17
CA PRO A 77 1.07 9.55 2.90
C PRO A 77 1.58 9.81 1.47
N VAL A 78 0.66 10.01 0.52
CA VAL A 78 0.97 10.27 -0.90
C VAL A 78 1.58 11.65 -1.10
N GLY A 79 1.10 12.64 -0.37
CA GLY A 79 1.60 14.02 -0.44
C GLY A 79 2.97 14.19 0.22
N GLY A 80 3.31 13.35 1.20
CA GLY A 80 4.55 13.40 1.93
C GLY A 80 4.80 14.76 2.63
N LYS A 81 6.07 15.06 2.91
CA LYS A 81 6.47 16.29 3.58
C LYS A 81 6.06 17.56 2.83
N PRO A 82 6.23 17.70 1.50
CA PRO A 82 5.88 18.94 0.80
C PRO A 82 4.41 19.35 0.93
N VAL A 83 3.52 18.38 0.97
CA VAL A 83 2.07 18.62 1.14
C VAL A 83 1.76 18.92 2.61
N ALA A 84 2.37 18.19 3.54
CA ALA A 84 2.21 18.42 4.96
C ALA A 84 2.66 19.84 5.38
N ASP A 85 3.77 20.34 4.83
CA ASP A 85 4.28 21.70 5.08
C ASP A 85 3.29 22.76 4.55
N LYS A 86 2.73 22.57 3.35
CA LYS A 86 1.69 23.46 2.80
C LYS A 86 0.44 23.49 3.66
N ILE A 87 -0.02 22.31 4.11
CA ILE A 87 -1.20 22.21 4.98
C ILE A 87 -0.93 22.83 6.32
N SER A 88 0.27 22.66 6.90
CA SER A 88 0.68 23.30 8.15
C SER A 88 0.61 24.82 8.06
N ALA A 89 1.07 25.40 6.94
CA ALA A 89 0.98 26.84 6.68
C ALA A 89 -0.48 27.33 6.62
N ILE A 90 -1.37 26.55 5.97
CA ILE A 90 -2.81 26.87 5.86
C ILE A 90 -3.48 26.80 7.25
N MET A 91 -3.17 25.77 8.02
CA MET A 91 -3.78 25.54 9.33
C MET A 91 -3.18 26.40 10.45
N GLY A 92 -2.05 27.09 10.21
CA GLY A 92 -1.36 27.91 11.21
C GLY A 92 -0.69 27.08 12.32
N ASN A 93 -0.52 25.76 12.11
CA ASN A 93 0.14 24.87 13.06
C ASN A 93 1.59 24.69 12.66
N ALA A 94 2.51 24.88 13.61
CA ALA A 94 3.92 24.63 13.39
C ALA A 94 4.19 23.12 13.26
N GLU A 95 5.06 22.80 12.28
CA GLU A 95 5.76 21.54 12.07
C GLU A 95 4.93 20.25 11.97
N ALA A 96 4.76 19.79 10.72
CA ALA A 96 4.47 18.39 10.47
C ALA A 96 5.66 17.56 10.97
N ALA A 97 5.44 16.70 11.96
CA ALA A 97 6.46 15.75 12.41
C ALA A 97 7.06 15.02 11.20
N ASP A 98 8.38 14.89 11.13
CA ASP A 98 9.09 14.22 10.04
C ASP A 98 8.64 12.76 9.95
N ALA A 99 7.61 12.51 9.16
CA ALA A 99 7.16 11.15 8.87
C ALA A 99 8.15 10.50 7.91
N VAL A 100 8.85 9.47 8.37
CA VAL A 100 9.75 8.68 7.53
C VAL A 100 8.97 8.13 6.34
N ARG A 101 9.43 8.41 5.12
CA ARG A 101 8.83 7.91 3.89
C ARG A 101 8.73 6.38 3.92
N LYS A 102 7.55 5.85 3.64
CA LYS A 102 7.31 4.41 3.52
C LYS A 102 7.16 4.01 2.05
N VAL A 103 7.45 2.75 1.77
CA VAL A 103 7.24 2.11 0.46
C VAL A 103 6.70 0.70 0.65
N ALA A 104 6.04 0.16 -0.36
CA ALA A 104 5.68 -1.25 -0.37
C ALA A 104 6.93 -2.12 -0.51
N SER A 105 6.94 -3.27 0.15
CA SER A 105 8.03 -4.23 0.07
C SER A 105 7.47 -5.64 -0.13
N VAL A 106 8.14 -6.43 -0.95
CA VAL A 106 7.79 -7.83 -1.21
C VAL A 106 8.48 -8.72 -0.17
N ILE A 107 7.68 -9.34 0.69
CA ILE A 107 8.17 -10.28 1.73
C ILE A 107 8.20 -11.69 1.14
N CYS A 108 8.89 -11.88 0.05
CA CYS A 108 9.08 -13.17 -0.60
C CYS A 108 10.29 -13.07 -1.54
N GLN A 109 11.10 -14.12 -1.58
CA GLN A 109 12.20 -14.30 -2.54
C GLN A 109 12.02 -15.59 -3.35
N GLY A 110 10.85 -16.24 -3.21
CA GLY A 110 10.52 -17.47 -3.94
C GLY A 110 10.08 -17.17 -5.36
N ASP A 111 11.02 -16.79 -6.19
CA ASP A 111 10.86 -16.61 -7.64
C ASP A 111 10.75 -17.96 -8.37
N SER A 112 10.85 -17.95 -9.72
CA SER A 112 10.77 -19.13 -10.57
C SER A 112 11.95 -20.10 -10.38
N GLU A 113 13.12 -19.62 -9.94
CA GLU A 113 14.31 -20.43 -9.72
C GLU A 113 14.33 -21.07 -8.33
N HIS A 114 13.81 -20.35 -7.33
CA HIS A 114 13.93 -20.73 -5.93
C HIS A 114 12.71 -21.45 -5.36
N CYS A 115 11.52 -21.17 -5.88
CA CYS A 115 10.27 -21.79 -5.41
C CYS A 115 9.70 -22.72 -6.44
N LYS A 116 9.59 -24.01 -6.11
CA LYS A 116 9.04 -25.05 -6.99
C LYS A 116 7.57 -24.78 -7.32
N GLU A 117 7.15 -25.15 -8.51
CA GLU A 117 5.75 -25.19 -8.88
C GLU A 117 5.16 -26.57 -8.62
N LYS A 118 3.89 -26.62 -8.17
CA LYS A 118 3.12 -27.87 -7.96
C LYS A 118 2.48 -28.35 -9.25
N PHE A 119 2.01 -27.40 -10.07
CA PHE A 119 1.33 -27.63 -11.33
C PHE A 119 1.43 -26.37 -12.21
N GLU A 120 1.23 -26.53 -13.50
CA GLU A 120 1.11 -25.40 -14.44
C GLU A 120 -0.29 -24.78 -14.33
N TYR A 121 -0.34 -23.49 -13.98
CA TYR A 121 -1.60 -22.75 -13.89
C TYR A 121 -2.00 -22.17 -15.25
N ARG A 122 -3.13 -22.62 -15.78
CA ARG A 122 -3.69 -22.18 -17.08
C ARG A 122 -5.05 -21.47 -16.91
N GLY A 123 -5.20 -20.69 -15.85
CA GLY A 123 -6.41 -19.93 -15.56
C GLY A 123 -6.25 -18.43 -15.79
N ILE A 124 -7.20 -17.69 -15.24
CA ILE A 124 -7.20 -16.23 -15.25
C ILE A 124 -5.90 -15.73 -14.59
N GLN A 125 -5.18 -14.84 -15.26
CA GLN A 125 -3.91 -14.28 -14.75
C GLN A 125 -4.18 -13.29 -13.61
N ASP A 126 -4.67 -13.84 -12.50
CA ASP A 126 -5.03 -13.11 -11.28
C ASP A 126 -4.66 -13.93 -10.03
N CYS A 127 -4.00 -13.28 -9.06
CA CYS A 127 -3.53 -13.96 -7.86
C CYS A 127 -4.69 -14.41 -6.95
N VAL A 128 -5.80 -13.66 -6.92
CA VAL A 128 -6.97 -14.01 -6.11
C VAL A 128 -7.63 -15.25 -6.70
N ALA A 129 -7.88 -15.26 -8.00
CA ALA A 129 -8.44 -16.42 -8.70
C ALA A 129 -7.54 -17.65 -8.57
N ALA A 130 -6.23 -17.50 -8.78
CA ALA A 130 -5.29 -18.60 -8.67
C ALA A 130 -5.17 -19.13 -7.23
N SER A 131 -5.30 -18.29 -6.21
CA SER A 131 -5.19 -18.72 -4.81
C SER A 131 -6.33 -19.65 -4.36
N VAL A 132 -7.49 -19.59 -5.02
CA VAL A 132 -8.61 -20.49 -4.76
C VAL A 132 -8.29 -21.92 -5.23
N VAL A 133 -7.44 -22.05 -6.25
CA VAL A 133 -7.04 -23.36 -6.80
C VAL A 133 -5.84 -23.88 -6.01
N ASN A 134 -6.10 -24.69 -5.01
CA ASN A 134 -5.08 -25.36 -4.18
C ASN A 134 -3.99 -24.41 -3.66
N ASP A 135 -4.38 -23.25 -3.15
CA ASP A 135 -3.45 -22.19 -2.68
C ASP A 135 -2.48 -21.64 -3.74
N GLY A 136 -2.80 -21.78 -5.01
CA GLY A 136 -1.95 -21.38 -6.14
C GLY A 136 -0.99 -22.46 -6.60
N ASN A 137 -0.30 -22.17 -7.71
CA ASN A 137 0.59 -23.12 -8.40
C ASN A 137 1.95 -23.35 -7.73
N LYS A 138 2.40 -22.47 -6.82
CA LYS A 138 3.70 -22.63 -6.13
C LYS A 138 3.63 -23.60 -4.97
N ALA A 139 4.70 -24.38 -4.77
CA ALA A 139 4.81 -25.37 -3.69
C ALA A 139 4.75 -24.74 -2.27
N CYS A 140 5.25 -23.51 -2.14
CA CYS A 140 5.10 -22.73 -0.91
C CYS A 140 3.74 -22.03 -0.89
N LYS A 141 2.87 -22.39 0.06
CA LYS A 141 1.55 -21.76 0.18
C LYS A 141 1.58 -20.27 0.52
N PHE A 142 2.71 -19.76 1.00
CA PHE A 142 2.93 -18.34 1.32
C PHE A 142 3.61 -17.57 0.19
N ALA A 143 3.97 -18.22 -0.93
CA ALA A 143 4.74 -17.58 -1.99
C ALA A 143 3.95 -16.54 -2.78
N CYS A 144 4.66 -15.56 -3.33
CA CYS A 144 4.15 -14.70 -4.39
C CYS A 144 3.81 -15.55 -5.62
N LEU A 145 2.58 -15.44 -6.14
CA LEU A 145 2.15 -16.19 -7.32
C LEU A 145 2.64 -15.58 -8.64
N GLY A 146 3.03 -14.30 -8.63
CA GLY A 146 3.57 -13.64 -9.81
C GLY A 146 2.57 -13.35 -10.93
N LEU A 147 1.26 -13.30 -10.63
CA LEU A 147 0.21 -13.08 -11.63
C LEU A 147 -0.27 -11.62 -11.74
N GLY A 148 0.39 -10.68 -11.06
CA GLY A 148 0.27 -9.25 -11.30
C GLY A 148 -0.98 -8.55 -10.75
N THR A 149 -1.79 -9.15 -9.87
CA THR A 149 -2.96 -8.48 -9.27
C THR A 149 -2.57 -7.19 -8.55
N CYS A 150 -1.43 -7.18 -7.84
CA CYS A 150 -0.88 -6.00 -7.17
C CYS A 150 -0.44 -4.90 -8.16
N ALA A 151 0.08 -5.28 -9.32
CA ALA A 151 0.49 -4.34 -10.36
C ALA A 151 -0.73 -3.64 -10.98
N ARG A 152 -1.77 -4.38 -11.30
CA ARG A 152 -3.01 -3.84 -11.89
C ARG A 152 -3.74 -2.82 -11.02
N VAL A 153 -3.63 -2.92 -9.69
CA VAL A 153 -4.29 -1.99 -8.77
C VAL A 153 -3.43 -0.79 -8.38
N CYS A 154 -2.18 -0.74 -8.86
CA CYS A 154 -1.27 0.35 -8.54
C CYS A 154 -1.52 1.56 -9.46
N PRO A 155 -2.06 2.70 -8.94
CA PRO A 155 -2.34 3.86 -9.77
C PRO A 155 -1.07 4.68 -10.11
N PHE A 156 0.09 4.29 -9.56
CA PHE A 156 1.37 4.99 -9.71
C PHE A 156 2.38 4.20 -10.52
N ASP A 157 1.98 3.04 -11.06
CA ASP A 157 2.87 2.13 -11.79
C ASP A 157 4.19 1.82 -11.05
N ALA A 158 4.09 1.75 -9.73
CA ALA A 158 5.22 1.54 -8.82
C ALA A 158 5.51 0.06 -8.53
N ILE A 159 4.70 -0.86 -9.04
CA ILE A 159 4.87 -2.29 -8.83
C ILE A 159 4.58 -3.05 -10.13
N HIS A 160 5.47 -3.94 -10.48
CA HIS A 160 5.34 -4.81 -11.64
C HIS A 160 5.72 -6.25 -11.28
N VAL A 161 5.47 -7.18 -12.17
CA VAL A 161 5.95 -8.56 -12.05
C VAL A 161 7.13 -8.74 -13.00
N ASP A 162 8.25 -9.20 -12.46
CA ASP A 162 9.40 -9.58 -13.28
C ASP A 162 8.99 -10.75 -14.21
N PRO A 163 9.12 -10.61 -15.53
CA PRO A 163 8.65 -11.62 -16.49
C PRO A 163 9.45 -12.92 -16.43
N VAL A 164 10.70 -12.89 -15.98
CA VAL A 164 11.59 -14.06 -15.86
C VAL A 164 11.43 -14.69 -14.49
N LYS A 165 11.59 -13.90 -13.43
CA LYS A 165 11.55 -14.38 -12.05
C LYS A 165 10.14 -14.69 -11.53
N LYS A 166 9.09 -14.25 -12.23
CA LYS A 166 7.69 -14.47 -11.82
C LYS A 166 7.43 -14.07 -10.37
N ILE A 167 7.93 -12.91 -9.97
CA ILE A 167 7.76 -12.33 -8.64
C ILE A 167 7.50 -10.82 -8.77
N ALA A 168 6.72 -10.27 -7.84
CA ALA A 168 6.46 -8.83 -7.82
C ALA A 168 7.73 -8.06 -7.42
N VAL A 169 7.96 -6.93 -8.08
CA VAL A 169 9.05 -5.99 -7.81
C VAL A 169 8.44 -4.61 -7.60
N VAL A 170 8.93 -3.88 -6.61
CA VAL A 170 8.46 -2.52 -6.28
C VAL A 170 9.57 -1.53 -6.64
N ASP A 171 9.17 -0.47 -7.33
CA ASP A 171 9.99 0.71 -7.56
C ASP A 171 9.79 1.65 -6.36
N ASP A 172 10.81 1.73 -5.50
CA ASP A 172 10.78 2.53 -4.28
C ASP A 172 10.63 4.04 -4.58
N GLU A 173 11.07 4.52 -5.76
CA GLU A 173 10.98 5.95 -6.11
C GLU A 173 9.56 6.35 -6.50
N LYS A 174 8.87 5.50 -7.26
CA LYS A 174 7.48 5.73 -7.67
C LYS A 174 6.47 5.40 -6.57
N CYS A 175 6.87 4.58 -5.58
CA CYS A 175 5.95 4.11 -4.56
C CYS A 175 5.60 5.21 -3.54
N VAL A 176 4.32 5.49 -3.40
CA VAL A 176 3.76 6.47 -2.46
C VAL A 176 3.10 5.83 -1.23
N ALA A 177 3.34 4.56 -0.97
CA ALA A 177 2.83 3.81 0.19
C ALA A 177 1.28 3.81 0.33
N CYS A 178 0.53 3.88 -0.76
CA CYS A 178 -0.94 3.93 -0.69
C CYS A 178 -1.60 2.64 -0.17
N GLY A 179 -0.85 1.53 -0.04
CA GLY A 179 -1.31 0.28 0.56
C GLY A 179 -2.25 -0.59 -0.30
N LYS A 180 -2.72 -0.15 -1.46
CA LYS A 180 -3.66 -0.93 -2.31
C LYS A 180 -3.12 -2.31 -2.66
N CYS A 181 -1.83 -2.42 -3.00
CA CYS A 181 -1.17 -3.69 -3.30
C CYS A 181 -1.09 -4.62 -2.09
N VAL A 182 -0.98 -4.07 -0.88
CA VAL A 182 -0.96 -4.84 0.38
C VAL A 182 -2.31 -5.47 0.65
N VAL A 183 -3.39 -4.68 0.51
CA VAL A 183 -4.78 -5.13 0.76
C VAL A 183 -5.22 -6.19 -0.23
N ILE A 184 -4.90 -6.02 -1.53
CA ILE A 184 -5.36 -6.94 -2.58
C ILE A 184 -4.59 -8.26 -2.62
N CYS A 185 -3.43 -8.36 -1.99
CA CYS A 185 -2.58 -9.54 -2.08
C CYS A 185 -3.16 -10.73 -1.30
N PRO A 186 -3.66 -11.80 -1.95
CA PRO A 186 -4.27 -12.94 -1.24
C PRO A 186 -3.25 -13.75 -0.44
N LYS A 187 -1.95 -13.63 -0.79
CA LYS A 187 -0.85 -14.28 -0.07
C LYS A 187 -0.25 -13.41 1.03
N GLY A 188 -0.64 -12.14 1.12
CA GLY A 188 -0.15 -11.19 2.10
C GLY A 188 1.38 -11.03 2.06
N VAL A 189 2.01 -11.17 0.89
CA VAL A 189 3.47 -11.04 0.71
C VAL A 189 3.93 -9.61 0.47
N LEU A 190 3.05 -8.65 0.65
CA LEU A 190 3.35 -7.23 0.54
C LEU A 190 3.12 -6.55 1.90
N SER A 191 4.03 -5.69 2.29
CA SER A 191 3.92 -4.84 3.49
C SER A 191 4.45 -3.45 3.20
N LEU A 192 4.09 -2.48 4.03
CA LEU A 192 4.70 -1.16 4.00
C LEU A 192 5.90 -1.15 4.95
N ARG A 193 7.05 -0.65 4.48
CA ARG A 193 8.25 -0.45 5.28
C ARG A 193 8.76 0.99 5.15
N PRO A 194 9.43 1.55 6.15
CA PRO A 194 10.25 2.74 5.99
C PRO A 194 11.35 2.53 4.93
N VAL A 195 11.64 3.56 4.13
CA VAL A 195 12.73 3.49 3.12
C VAL A 195 14.09 3.31 3.76
N THR A 196 14.22 3.71 5.03
CA THR A 196 15.46 3.59 5.81
C THR A 196 15.76 2.17 6.29
N GLU A 197 14.83 1.23 6.13
CA GLU A 197 15.04 -0.16 6.51
C GLU A 197 15.85 -0.91 5.43
N ASP A 198 17.15 -1.00 5.64
CA ASP A 198 18.09 -1.64 4.73
C ASP A 198 18.29 -3.14 5.00
N VAL A 199 17.72 -3.67 6.09
CA VAL A 199 17.75 -5.10 6.42
C VAL A 199 16.35 -5.56 6.75
N THR A 200 15.86 -6.57 6.03
CA THR A 200 14.50 -7.10 6.19
C THR A 200 14.45 -8.61 6.00
N VAL A 201 13.43 -9.25 6.57
CA VAL A 201 13.14 -10.66 6.33
C VAL A 201 12.24 -10.78 5.11
N ARG A 202 12.67 -11.52 4.08
CA ARG A 202 11.87 -11.74 2.87
C ARG A 202 11.32 -13.18 2.82
N CYS A 203 10.74 -13.61 3.91
CA CYS A 203 9.99 -14.85 4.01
C CYS A 203 8.97 -14.75 5.14
N ARG A 204 7.76 -15.27 4.90
CA ARG A 204 6.70 -15.36 5.90
C ARG A 204 6.19 -16.77 6.13
N ASN A 205 6.88 -17.78 5.60
CA ASN A 205 6.51 -19.18 5.78
C ASN A 205 6.77 -19.62 7.23
N THR A 206 5.75 -20.13 7.89
CA THR A 206 5.79 -20.62 9.28
C THR A 206 5.75 -22.14 9.36
N GLU A 207 5.87 -22.86 8.23
CA GLU A 207 5.90 -24.32 8.20
C GLU A 207 7.24 -24.85 8.70
N PRO A 208 7.30 -26.13 9.16
CA PRO A 208 8.54 -26.75 9.59
C PRO A 208 9.65 -26.67 8.52
N ALA A 209 10.89 -26.53 8.94
CA ALA A 209 12.07 -26.35 8.07
C ALA A 209 12.15 -27.34 6.90
N LYS A 210 11.81 -28.63 7.15
CA LYS A 210 11.80 -29.66 6.11
C LYS A 210 10.82 -29.35 4.98
N LYS A 211 9.61 -28.87 5.31
CA LYS A 211 8.61 -28.45 4.31
C LYS A 211 9.06 -27.18 3.57
N VAL A 212 9.64 -26.23 4.28
CA VAL A 212 10.17 -25.01 3.65
C VAL A 212 11.22 -25.37 2.61
N LEU A 213 12.23 -26.16 2.96
CA LEU A 213 13.31 -26.55 2.05
C LEU A 213 12.84 -27.40 0.88
N SER A 214 11.80 -28.20 1.04
CA SER A 214 11.23 -28.97 -0.07
C SER A 214 10.52 -28.08 -1.11
N ALA A 215 10.00 -26.92 -0.67
CA ALA A 215 9.21 -26.01 -1.49
C ALA A 215 10.03 -24.82 -2.05
N CYS A 216 10.99 -24.28 -1.28
CA CYS A 216 11.71 -23.05 -1.60
C CYS A 216 13.12 -23.05 -1.03
N SER A 217 14.13 -22.83 -1.87
CA SER A 217 15.55 -22.81 -1.44
C SER A 217 15.93 -21.56 -0.64
N THR A 218 15.22 -20.43 -0.85
CA THR A 218 15.43 -19.16 -0.14
C THR A 218 14.48 -18.96 1.04
N GLY A 219 13.73 -20.00 1.43
CA GLY A 219 12.78 -19.92 2.53
C GLY A 219 13.46 -19.87 3.91
N CYS A 220 12.85 -19.13 4.86
CA CYS A 220 13.34 -19.14 6.25
C CYS A 220 13.08 -20.49 6.91
N ILE A 221 14.14 -21.17 7.38
CA ILE A 221 14.08 -22.46 8.06
C ILE A 221 14.01 -22.35 9.59
N HIS A 222 13.76 -21.16 10.10
CA HIS A 222 13.58 -20.88 11.53
C HIS A 222 14.79 -21.26 12.41
N CYS A 223 16.00 -21.29 11.84
CA CYS A 223 17.20 -21.78 12.53
C CYS A 223 17.76 -20.83 13.61
N GLY A 224 17.29 -19.59 13.66
CA GLY A 224 17.70 -18.57 14.63
C GLY A 224 19.17 -18.10 14.49
N LYS A 225 19.88 -18.45 13.40
CA LYS A 225 21.26 -17.96 13.19
C LYS A 225 21.34 -16.44 13.15
N CYS A 226 20.43 -15.78 12.44
CA CYS A 226 20.35 -14.31 12.36
C CYS A 226 20.19 -13.66 13.74
N PHE A 227 19.36 -14.24 14.60
CA PHE A 227 19.19 -13.79 15.99
C PHE A 227 20.51 -13.90 16.77
N ARG A 228 21.18 -15.06 16.73
CA ARG A 228 22.43 -15.30 17.46
C ARG A 228 23.61 -14.49 16.91
N SER A 229 23.58 -14.16 15.62
CA SER A 229 24.66 -13.40 14.96
C SER A 229 24.50 -11.90 15.05
N CYS A 230 23.42 -11.38 15.66
CA CYS A 230 23.20 -9.95 15.77
C CYS A 230 23.98 -9.37 16.97
N PRO A 231 25.05 -8.57 16.75
CA PRO A 231 25.84 -8.03 17.85
C PRO A 231 25.09 -6.96 18.67
N HIS A 232 24.03 -6.40 18.09
CA HIS A 232 23.26 -5.29 18.71
C HIS A 232 21.95 -5.77 19.35
N GLY A 233 21.66 -7.08 19.37
CA GLY A 233 20.42 -7.60 19.93
C GLY A 233 19.14 -7.06 19.27
N ALA A 234 19.25 -6.63 18.01
CA ALA A 234 18.14 -6.00 17.27
C ALA A 234 17.14 -7.02 16.69
N ILE A 235 17.35 -8.31 16.86
CA ILE A 235 16.49 -9.34 16.26
C ILE A 235 15.84 -10.17 17.36
N THR A 236 14.54 -10.38 17.24
CA THR A 236 13.74 -11.31 18.04
C THR A 236 13.12 -12.37 17.16
N MET A 237 12.76 -13.52 17.75
CA MET A 237 12.08 -14.60 16.99
C MET A 237 10.62 -14.62 17.41
N THR A 238 9.70 -14.34 16.48
CA THR A 238 8.25 -14.35 16.71
C THR A 238 7.61 -15.36 15.75
N ASN A 239 6.89 -16.34 16.29
CA ASN A 239 6.30 -17.44 15.51
C ASN A 239 7.32 -18.14 14.58
N GLY A 240 8.57 -18.29 15.05
CA GLY A 240 9.66 -18.87 14.27
C GLY A 240 10.32 -17.94 13.26
N LEU A 241 9.77 -16.79 12.97
CA LEU A 241 10.34 -15.82 12.04
C LEU A 241 11.10 -14.71 12.77
N PRO A 242 12.24 -14.25 12.23
CA PRO A 242 12.96 -13.13 12.80
C PRO A 242 12.20 -11.82 12.57
N VAL A 243 12.10 -11.01 13.61
CA VAL A 243 11.58 -9.65 13.60
C VAL A 243 12.71 -8.71 13.98
N ILE A 244 12.96 -7.69 13.19
CA ILE A 244 14.05 -6.73 13.37
C ILE A 244 13.51 -5.47 14.04
N ASP A 245 14.07 -5.14 15.19
CA ASP A 245 13.88 -3.84 15.83
C ASP A 245 14.80 -2.82 15.15
N GLN A 246 14.22 -2.00 14.27
CA GLN A 246 14.97 -1.04 13.48
C GLN A 246 15.60 0.07 14.34
N SER A 247 15.08 0.31 15.54
CA SER A 247 15.66 1.30 16.46
C SER A 247 17.01 0.86 17.02
N LYS A 248 17.23 -0.45 17.11
CA LYS A 248 18.49 -1.06 17.57
C LYS A 248 19.40 -1.50 16.42
N CYS A 249 18.86 -1.58 15.21
CA CYS A 249 19.62 -2.09 14.06
C CYS A 249 20.67 -1.06 13.61
N GLN A 250 21.93 -1.47 13.61
CA GLN A 250 23.06 -0.64 13.15
C GLN A 250 23.45 -0.89 11.70
N HIS A 251 22.64 -1.63 10.92
CA HIS A 251 22.86 -1.93 9.51
C HIS A 251 24.22 -2.62 9.21
N CYS A 252 24.75 -3.42 10.16
CA CYS A 252 26.00 -4.16 10.00
C CYS A 252 25.87 -5.38 9.08
N MET A 253 24.65 -5.86 8.83
CA MET A 253 24.27 -6.97 7.92
C MET A 253 24.81 -8.35 8.29
N ALA A 254 25.39 -8.52 9.48
CA ALA A 254 25.88 -9.82 9.98
C ALA A 254 24.80 -10.92 9.96
N CYS A 255 23.54 -10.56 10.18
CA CYS A 255 22.41 -11.47 10.12
C CYS A 255 22.11 -11.99 8.70
N ALA A 256 22.35 -11.18 7.67
CA ALA A 256 22.18 -11.57 6.27
C ALA A 256 23.34 -12.49 5.83
N ASP A 257 24.57 -12.18 6.24
CA ASP A 257 25.75 -13.03 5.98
C ASP A 257 25.60 -14.41 6.62
N ALA A 258 25.11 -14.46 7.87
CA ALA A 258 24.91 -15.70 8.63
C ALA A 258 23.73 -16.54 8.13
N CYS A 259 22.84 -16.01 7.30
CA CYS A 259 21.63 -16.70 6.87
C CYS A 259 21.94 -17.78 5.82
N PRO A 260 21.72 -19.08 6.13
CA PRO A 260 22.09 -20.16 5.23
C PRO A 260 21.22 -20.23 3.96
N THR A 261 19.97 -19.78 4.03
CA THR A 261 19.03 -19.78 2.92
C THR A 261 18.85 -18.40 2.27
N LYS A 262 19.59 -17.40 2.75
CA LYS A 262 19.48 -16.01 2.27
C LYS A 262 18.07 -15.40 2.42
N ALA A 263 17.26 -15.93 3.34
CA ALA A 263 15.93 -15.37 3.66
C ALA A 263 16.00 -13.95 4.26
N MET A 264 17.13 -13.58 4.87
CA MET A 264 17.45 -12.23 5.28
C MET A 264 17.97 -11.45 4.07
N TRP A 265 17.24 -10.42 3.69
CA TRP A 265 17.68 -9.49 2.65
C TRP A 265 18.34 -8.28 3.30
N ALA A 266 19.42 -7.81 2.69
CA ALA A 266 20.12 -6.62 3.10
C ALA A 266 20.57 -5.81 1.86
N ASN A 267 20.54 -4.49 1.99
CA ASN A 267 21.13 -3.61 0.99
C ASN A 267 22.61 -3.44 1.32
N PHE A 268 23.46 -4.30 0.75
CA PHE A 268 24.90 -4.33 1.04
C PHE A 268 25.63 -3.05 0.61
N ASP A 269 25.11 -2.27 -0.34
CA ASP A 269 25.68 -1.00 -0.75
C ASP A 269 25.64 0.05 0.37
N LYS A 270 24.72 -0.13 1.31
CA LYS A 270 24.55 0.73 2.49
C LYS A 270 25.12 0.12 3.78
N ARG A 271 25.96 -0.90 3.68
CA ARG A 271 26.58 -1.53 4.85
C ARG A 271 27.40 -0.51 5.65
N LYS A 272 27.02 -0.31 6.89
CA LYS A 272 27.83 0.42 7.85
C LYS A 272 28.85 -0.55 8.46
N VAL A 273 30.13 -0.35 8.13
CA VAL A 273 31.22 -1.05 8.79
C VAL A 273 31.36 -0.40 10.16
N SER A 274 31.07 -1.15 11.23
CA SER A 274 31.39 -0.69 12.59
C SER A 274 32.90 -0.57 12.70
N ALA A 275 33.36 0.66 12.93
CA ALA A 275 34.75 0.95 13.23
C ALA A 275 35.13 0.32 14.58
#